data_6c346e5a819f19c54af35ed8b730c28d
#
_entry.id   6c346e5a819f19c54af35ed8b730c28d
#
_cell.length_a   1.000
_cell.length_b   1.000
_cell.length_c   1.000
_cell.angle_alpha   90.00
_cell.angle_beta   90.00
_cell.angle_gamma   90.00
#
_symmetry.space_group_name_H-M   'P 1'
#
loop_
_entity.id
_entity.type
_entity.pdbx_description
1 polymer ?
#
loop_
_entity_poly.entity_id
_entity_poly.type
_entity_poly.pdbx_seq_one_letter_code
_entity_poly.pdbx_strand_id
1 'polypeptide(L)'
;PDEISAVTDAVHATRKGVYVVVDNCYGEFTAEYEPRADMLVGSLIKNPGGGMALTGGYIAGSERAVELASYRLTSAGTGTEVGATLGQNRDMFKGFFLAPHIVMQAKKTAHFAAYVFEKLGFDVYPKAKEMRSDIIQTVKFGYAEGLIKFCQGIQSASAVDSYVTPMPWAMPGYQD
;
A
#
# COMPACT_ATOMS: atom_id res chain seq x y z
N PRO A 1 -4.49 -8.72 -9.75
CA PRO A 1 -5.62 -9.35 -9.05
C PRO A 1 -5.80 -10.83 -9.37
N ASP A 2 -5.67 -11.25 -10.65
CA ASP A 2 -5.95 -12.60 -11.09
C ASP A 2 -5.03 -13.66 -10.48
N GLU A 3 -3.75 -13.38 -10.38
CA GLU A 3 -2.77 -14.29 -9.76
C GLU A 3 -3.10 -14.53 -8.28
N ILE A 4 -3.44 -13.48 -7.54
CA ILE A 4 -3.86 -13.58 -6.13
C ILE A 4 -5.16 -14.37 -6.02
N SER A 5 -6.12 -14.11 -6.91
CA SER A 5 -7.38 -14.86 -6.96
C SER A 5 -7.14 -16.34 -7.25
N ALA A 6 -6.22 -16.68 -8.15
CA ALA A 6 -5.85 -18.07 -8.46
C ALA A 6 -5.18 -18.76 -7.26
N VAL A 7 -4.33 -18.04 -6.51
CA VAL A 7 -3.75 -18.58 -5.26
C VAL A 7 -4.84 -18.87 -4.23
N THR A 8 -5.80 -17.97 -4.06
CA THR A 8 -6.95 -18.15 -3.17
C THR A 8 -7.75 -19.40 -3.55
N ASP A 9 -8.06 -19.56 -4.83
CA ASP A 9 -8.80 -20.72 -5.33
C ASP A 9 -8.02 -22.04 -5.09
N ALA A 10 -6.70 -22.03 -5.30
CA ALA A 10 -5.84 -23.19 -5.07
C ALA A 10 -5.77 -23.58 -3.57
N VAL A 11 -5.69 -22.60 -2.67
CA VAL A 11 -5.73 -22.82 -1.22
C VAL A 11 -7.05 -23.48 -0.83
N HIS A 12 -8.18 -22.93 -1.28
CA HIS A 12 -9.51 -23.47 -0.95
C HIS A 12 -9.77 -24.87 -1.53
N ALA A 13 -9.21 -25.14 -2.71
CA ALA A 13 -9.27 -26.48 -3.32
C ALA A 13 -8.47 -27.51 -2.51
N THR A 14 -7.37 -27.10 -1.91
CA THR A 14 -6.48 -27.98 -1.15
C THR A 14 -6.94 -28.18 0.29
N ARG A 15 -7.44 -27.11 0.93
CA ARG A 15 -7.82 -27.15 2.34
C ARG A 15 -9.06 -26.31 2.63
N LYS A 16 -10.13 -26.99 3.02
CA LYS A 16 -11.38 -26.34 3.44
C LYS A 16 -11.24 -25.66 4.80
N GLY A 17 -11.93 -24.54 5.00
CA GLY A 17 -12.01 -23.85 6.28
C GLY A 17 -10.78 -22.99 6.64
N VAL A 18 -9.88 -22.78 5.68
CA VAL A 18 -8.77 -21.82 5.81
C VAL A 18 -9.20 -20.49 5.18
N TYR A 19 -8.95 -19.40 5.89
CA TYR A 19 -9.15 -18.07 5.35
C TYR A 19 -7.87 -17.56 4.67
N VAL A 20 -8.02 -17.01 3.48
CA VAL A 20 -6.96 -16.29 2.76
C VAL A 20 -7.12 -14.81 3.03
N VAL A 21 -6.11 -14.20 3.63
CA VAL A 21 -6.04 -12.78 3.92
C VAL A 21 -4.99 -12.14 3.05
N VAL A 22 -5.35 -11.10 2.32
CA VAL A 22 -4.43 -10.34 1.46
C VAL A 22 -4.20 -8.96 2.07
N ASP A 23 -2.95 -8.65 2.41
CA ASP A 23 -2.54 -7.26 2.62
C ASP A 23 -2.46 -6.58 1.25
N ASN A 24 -3.45 -5.74 0.97
CA ASN A 24 -3.61 -5.08 -0.32
C ASN A 24 -2.98 -3.68 -0.35
N CYS A 25 -2.19 -3.33 0.67
CA CYS A 25 -1.52 -2.03 0.72
C CYS A 25 -0.76 -1.76 -0.58
N TYR A 26 -0.99 -0.59 -1.15
CA TYR A 26 -0.45 -0.10 -2.43
C TYR A 26 -1.06 -0.72 -3.70
N GLY A 27 -1.86 -1.79 -3.60
CA GLY A 27 -2.55 -2.42 -4.72
C GLY A 27 -3.89 -1.77 -5.07
N GLU A 28 -4.54 -1.13 -4.10
CA GLU A 28 -5.89 -0.61 -4.24
C GLU A 28 -5.99 0.42 -5.37
N PHE A 29 -7.06 0.34 -6.14
CA PHE A 29 -7.36 1.21 -7.31
C PHE A 29 -6.31 1.16 -8.43
N THR A 30 -5.42 0.18 -8.44
CA THR A 30 -4.43 0.04 -9.51
C THR A 30 -4.93 -0.74 -10.72
N ALA A 31 -6.02 -1.49 -10.56
CA ALA A 31 -6.69 -2.28 -11.58
C ALA A 31 -8.21 -1.98 -11.58
N GLU A 32 -8.94 -2.56 -12.52
CA GLU A 32 -10.39 -2.38 -12.64
C GLU A 32 -11.16 -3.04 -11.48
N TYR A 33 -10.58 -4.08 -10.89
CA TYR A 33 -11.15 -4.81 -9.75
C TYR A 33 -10.04 -5.26 -8.78
N GLU A 34 -10.43 -5.46 -7.54
CA GLU A 34 -9.56 -5.96 -6.50
C GLU A 34 -9.45 -7.50 -6.56
N PRO A 35 -8.38 -8.10 -6.02
CA PRO A 35 -8.24 -9.55 -6.00
C PRO A 35 -9.33 -10.20 -5.14
N ARG A 36 -9.74 -11.43 -5.51
CA ARG A 36 -10.65 -12.23 -4.69
C ARG A 36 -9.87 -12.93 -3.58
N ALA A 37 -10.31 -12.70 -2.34
CA ALA A 37 -9.82 -13.37 -1.14
C ALA A 37 -10.94 -13.41 -0.09
N ASP A 38 -10.75 -14.12 1.02
CA ASP A 38 -11.73 -14.10 2.10
C ASP A 38 -11.72 -12.75 2.82
N MET A 39 -10.54 -12.13 2.94
CA MET A 39 -10.37 -10.77 3.43
C MET A 39 -9.29 -10.02 2.64
N LEU A 40 -9.57 -8.77 2.32
CA LEU A 40 -8.60 -7.76 1.93
C LEU A 40 -8.42 -6.82 3.12
N VAL A 41 -7.20 -6.56 3.48
CA VAL A 41 -6.85 -5.63 4.54
C VAL A 41 -5.89 -4.58 4.02
N GLY A 42 -5.97 -3.39 4.55
CA GLY A 42 -5.08 -2.32 4.12
C GLY A 42 -5.15 -1.09 5.01
N SER A 43 -4.34 -0.10 4.67
CA SER A 43 -4.19 1.12 5.45
C SER A 43 -4.86 2.30 4.76
N LEU A 44 -5.67 3.05 5.51
CA LEU A 44 -6.30 4.28 5.02
C LEU A 44 -5.32 5.45 4.92
N ILE A 45 -4.11 5.35 5.48
CA ILE A 45 -3.07 6.36 5.25
C ILE A 45 -2.34 6.20 3.91
N LYS A 46 -2.70 5.16 3.14
CA LYS A 46 -2.15 4.83 1.82
C LYS A 46 -3.19 5.07 0.73
N ASN A 47 -3.21 4.24 -0.30
CA ASN A 47 -4.07 4.43 -1.47
C ASN A 47 -5.53 4.80 -1.14
N PRO A 48 -6.27 4.06 -0.29
CA PRO A 48 -7.67 4.34 -0.07
C PRO A 48 -7.94 5.66 0.65
N GLY A 49 -6.95 6.17 1.38
CA GLY A 49 -7.08 7.46 2.07
C GLY A 49 -6.89 8.68 1.19
N GLY A 50 -6.44 8.52 -0.07
CA GLY A 50 -6.34 9.59 -1.06
C GLY A 50 -5.55 10.82 -0.58
N GLY A 51 -4.59 10.64 0.35
CA GLY A 51 -3.82 11.72 0.95
C GLY A 51 -4.59 12.56 2.00
N MET A 52 -5.82 12.19 2.34
CA MET A 52 -6.68 12.94 3.28
C MET A 52 -6.79 12.27 4.65
N ALA A 53 -6.84 10.94 4.69
CA ALA A 53 -6.97 10.20 5.95
C ALA A 53 -5.64 10.22 6.72
N LEU A 54 -5.72 10.66 7.98
CA LEU A 54 -4.54 10.78 8.86
C LEU A 54 -4.15 9.47 9.52
N THR A 55 -5.09 8.55 9.63
CA THR A 55 -4.93 7.25 10.27
C THR A 55 -6.02 6.29 9.81
N GLY A 56 -5.94 5.05 10.24
CA GLY A 56 -6.98 4.05 10.04
C GLY A 56 -6.57 2.91 9.13
N GLY A 57 -7.39 1.89 9.14
CA GLY A 57 -7.28 0.72 8.28
C GLY A 57 -8.67 0.27 7.83
N TYR A 58 -8.71 -0.66 6.92
CA TYR A 58 -9.94 -1.29 6.48
C TYR A 58 -9.78 -2.80 6.44
N ILE A 59 -10.90 -3.47 6.61
CA ILE A 59 -11.06 -4.90 6.35
C ILE A 59 -12.31 -5.04 5.47
N ALA A 60 -12.15 -5.66 4.32
CA ALA A 60 -13.24 -5.96 3.40
C ALA A 60 -13.17 -7.44 3.00
N GLY A 61 -14.31 -8.12 2.88
CA GLY A 61 -14.29 -9.53 2.53
C GLY A 61 -15.61 -10.23 2.77
N SER A 62 -15.56 -11.56 2.96
CA SER A 62 -16.75 -12.33 3.26
C SER A 62 -17.34 -11.94 4.62
N GLU A 63 -18.67 -11.96 4.73
CA GLU A 63 -19.38 -11.58 5.96
C GLU A 63 -18.81 -12.28 7.19
N ARG A 64 -18.61 -13.60 7.10
CA ARG A 64 -18.11 -14.39 8.23
C ARG A 64 -16.67 -14.01 8.61
N ALA A 65 -15.80 -13.75 7.65
CA ALA A 65 -14.42 -13.36 7.92
C ALA A 65 -14.34 -11.97 8.57
N VAL A 66 -15.12 -11.02 8.06
CA VAL A 66 -15.22 -9.66 8.63
C VAL A 66 -15.82 -9.69 10.03
N GLU A 67 -16.87 -10.47 10.25
CA GLU A 67 -17.44 -10.68 11.58
C GLU A 67 -16.40 -11.19 12.58
N LEU A 68 -15.66 -12.24 12.23
CA LEU A 68 -14.62 -12.80 13.09
C LEU A 68 -13.52 -11.77 13.40
N ALA A 69 -13.10 -10.99 12.41
CA ALA A 69 -12.11 -9.93 12.59
C ALA A 69 -12.62 -8.82 13.52
N SER A 70 -13.90 -8.48 13.45
CA SER A 70 -14.51 -7.39 14.25
C SER A 70 -14.37 -7.62 15.75
N TYR A 71 -14.38 -8.86 16.20
CA TYR A 71 -14.21 -9.19 17.63
C TYR A 71 -12.83 -8.86 18.20
N ARG A 72 -11.88 -8.53 17.34
CA ARG A 72 -10.51 -8.17 17.72
C ARG A 72 -10.13 -6.73 17.33
N LEU A 73 -10.99 -6.06 16.57
CA LEU A 73 -10.67 -4.75 16.00
C LEU A 73 -10.62 -3.64 17.07
N THR A 74 -11.48 -3.70 18.05
CA THR A 74 -11.58 -2.73 19.15
C THR A 74 -11.33 -3.43 20.50
N SER A 75 -12.26 -3.34 21.43
CA SER A 75 -12.17 -4.09 22.67
C SER A 75 -12.81 -5.47 22.54
N ALA A 76 -12.26 -6.45 23.26
CA ALA A 76 -12.74 -7.82 23.20
C ALA A 76 -14.25 -7.90 23.52
N GLY A 77 -15.00 -8.60 22.66
CA GLY A 77 -16.42 -8.88 22.87
C GLY A 77 -17.39 -7.77 22.42
N THR A 78 -16.90 -6.63 21.93
CA THR A 78 -17.78 -5.55 21.44
C THR A 78 -18.13 -5.65 19.95
N GLY A 79 -17.38 -6.45 19.20
CA GLY A 79 -17.63 -6.63 17.77
C GLY A 79 -17.69 -5.31 16.99
N THR A 80 -18.76 -5.14 16.21
CA THR A 80 -19.00 -3.93 15.40
C THR A 80 -19.77 -2.82 16.14
N GLU A 81 -20.17 -3.01 17.38
CA GLU A 81 -20.99 -2.05 18.12
C GLU A 81 -20.20 -0.79 18.52
N VAL A 82 -18.88 -0.89 18.60
CA VAL A 82 -18.00 0.21 18.97
C VAL A 82 -16.97 0.44 17.88
N GLY A 83 -16.90 1.67 17.38
CA GLY A 83 -15.90 2.11 16.41
C GLY A 83 -15.11 3.29 16.94
N ALA A 84 -13.79 3.28 16.72
CA ALA A 84 -12.89 4.32 17.18
C ALA A 84 -12.38 5.19 16.02
N THR A 85 -13.30 5.89 15.33
CA THR A 85 -12.92 6.78 14.21
C THR A 85 -12.48 8.17 14.67
N LEU A 86 -12.66 8.52 15.93
CA LEU A 86 -12.23 9.78 16.54
C LEU A 86 -12.60 11.03 15.72
N GLY A 87 -13.79 11.03 15.09
CA GLY A 87 -14.28 12.13 14.26
C GLY A 87 -13.67 12.25 12.86
N GLN A 88 -12.85 11.28 12.43
CA GLN A 88 -12.12 11.35 11.16
C GLN A 88 -12.89 10.80 9.95
N ASN A 89 -14.10 10.29 10.11
CA ASN A 89 -14.89 9.70 9.02
C ASN A 89 -14.97 10.61 7.79
N ARG A 90 -15.14 11.91 8.01
CA ARG A 90 -15.27 12.86 6.90
C ARG A 90 -14.05 12.86 6.01
N ASP A 91 -12.84 12.85 6.58
CA ASP A 91 -11.61 12.87 5.81
C ASP A 91 -11.32 11.50 5.19
N MET A 92 -11.67 10.41 5.86
CA MET A 92 -11.63 9.06 5.29
C MET A 92 -12.52 8.94 4.05
N PHE A 93 -13.79 9.40 4.10
CA PHE A 93 -14.69 9.35 2.96
C PHE A 93 -14.26 10.27 1.81
N LYS A 94 -13.78 11.48 2.12
CA LYS A 94 -13.23 12.37 1.10
C LYS A 94 -12.00 11.77 0.42
N GLY A 95 -11.11 11.20 1.22
CA GLY A 95 -9.92 10.54 0.73
C GLY A 95 -10.27 9.36 -0.17
N PHE A 96 -11.19 8.52 0.25
CA PHE A 96 -11.68 7.39 -0.55
C PHE A 96 -12.28 7.83 -1.90
N PHE A 97 -13.05 8.91 -1.90
CA PHE A 97 -13.59 9.50 -3.14
C PHE A 97 -12.48 9.99 -4.08
N LEU A 98 -11.41 10.58 -3.53
CA LEU A 98 -10.29 11.09 -4.32
C LEU A 98 -9.26 10.01 -4.69
N ALA A 99 -9.27 8.88 -4.01
CA ALA A 99 -8.25 7.83 -4.10
C ALA A 99 -7.96 7.36 -5.55
N PRO A 100 -8.94 7.10 -6.42
CA PRO A 100 -8.64 6.68 -7.79
C PRO A 100 -7.80 7.70 -8.56
N HIS A 101 -8.07 9.00 -8.38
CA HIS A 101 -7.28 10.05 -9.01
C HIS A 101 -5.85 10.11 -8.44
N ILE A 102 -5.72 10.05 -7.13
CA ILE A 102 -4.41 10.10 -6.46
C ILE A 102 -3.54 8.89 -6.85
N VAL A 103 -4.12 7.69 -6.85
CA VAL A 103 -3.43 6.46 -7.27
C VAL A 103 -3.02 6.52 -8.74
N MET A 104 -3.87 7.07 -9.61
CA MET A 104 -3.50 7.29 -11.01
C MET A 104 -2.27 8.20 -11.14
N GLN A 105 -2.18 9.28 -10.35
CA GLN A 105 -1.02 10.18 -10.37
C GLN A 105 0.23 9.47 -9.81
N ALA A 106 0.09 8.68 -8.75
CA ALA A 106 1.18 7.88 -8.21
C ALA A 106 1.71 6.87 -9.25
N LYS A 107 0.81 6.17 -9.96
CA LYS A 107 1.21 5.26 -11.07
C LYS A 107 1.95 5.98 -12.17
N LYS A 108 1.48 7.15 -12.62
CA LYS A 108 2.18 7.96 -13.62
C LYS A 108 3.58 8.34 -13.16
N THR A 109 3.73 8.77 -11.90
CA THR A 109 5.02 9.10 -11.31
C THR A 109 5.95 7.90 -11.27
N ALA A 110 5.45 6.72 -10.89
CA ALA A 110 6.21 5.49 -10.88
C ALA A 110 6.70 5.07 -12.28
N HIS A 111 5.83 5.15 -13.30
CA HIS A 111 6.23 4.90 -14.70
C HIS A 111 7.28 5.89 -15.19
N PHE A 112 7.11 7.17 -14.86
CA PHE A 112 8.08 8.21 -15.22
C PHE A 112 9.43 7.97 -14.55
N ALA A 113 9.44 7.68 -13.26
CA ALA A 113 10.66 7.36 -12.52
C ALA A 113 11.37 6.14 -13.13
N ALA A 114 10.65 5.04 -13.40
CA ALA A 114 11.21 3.87 -14.06
C ALA A 114 11.87 4.24 -15.40
N TYR A 115 11.18 5.01 -16.22
CA TYR A 115 11.71 5.42 -17.53
C TYR A 115 13.00 6.24 -17.40
N VAL A 116 13.01 7.22 -16.49
CA VAL A 116 14.18 8.08 -16.28
C VAL A 116 15.37 7.25 -15.79
N PHE A 117 15.18 6.41 -14.78
CA PHE A 117 16.27 5.61 -14.20
C PHE A 117 16.76 4.52 -15.16
N GLU A 118 15.89 3.92 -15.98
CA GLU A 118 16.34 3.04 -17.08
C GLU A 118 17.22 3.78 -18.09
N LYS A 119 16.86 5.01 -18.46
CA LYS A 119 17.67 5.83 -19.38
C LYS A 119 19.01 6.24 -18.77
N LEU A 120 19.09 6.38 -17.48
CA LEU A 120 20.33 6.64 -16.74
C LEU A 120 21.17 5.36 -16.53
N GLY A 121 20.71 4.20 -16.96
CA GLY A 121 21.44 2.94 -16.86
C GLY A 121 21.27 2.19 -15.53
N PHE A 122 20.32 2.58 -14.69
CA PHE A 122 19.99 1.86 -13.47
C PHE A 122 19.07 0.67 -13.75
N ASP A 123 19.19 -0.37 -12.95
CA ASP A 123 18.24 -1.47 -12.93
C ASP A 123 17.03 -1.07 -12.08
N VAL A 124 15.84 -1.19 -12.67
CA VAL A 124 14.56 -0.80 -12.05
C VAL A 124 13.55 -1.94 -12.15
N TYR A 125 12.65 -2.01 -11.17
CA TYR A 125 11.56 -2.96 -11.17
C TYR A 125 10.29 -2.33 -10.56
N PRO A 126 9.12 -2.45 -11.20
CA PRO A 126 8.91 -2.92 -12.59
C PRO A 126 9.59 -2.02 -13.63
N LYS A 127 9.80 -2.53 -14.85
CA LYS A 127 10.30 -1.73 -15.97
C LYS A 127 9.27 -0.67 -16.39
N ALA A 128 9.73 0.38 -17.08
CA ALA A 128 8.87 1.51 -17.45
C ALA A 128 7.63 1.13 -18.28
N LYS A 129 7.70 0.05 -19.07
CA LYS A 129 6.58 -0.42 -19.90
C LYS A 129 5.84 -1.63 -19.35
N GLU A 130 6.26 -2.14 -18.20
CA GLU A 130 5.58 -3.28 -17.55
C GLU A 130 4.28 -2.86 -16.90
N MET A 131 3.32 -3.79 -16.89
CA MET A 131 2.07 -3.62 -16.14
C MET A 131 2.38 -3.58 -14.65
N ARG A 132 1.68 -2.72 -13.93
CA ARG A 132 1.85 -2.53 -12.49
C ARG A 132 0.61 -2.98 -11.74
N SER A 133 0.82 -3.74 -10.68
CA SER A 133 -0.20 -4.15 -9.71
C SER A 133 -0.20 -3.29 -8.43
N ASP A 134 0.73 -2.34 -8.35
CA ASP A 134 0.85 -1.40 -7.24
C ASP A 134 1.44 -0.05 -7.71
N ILE A 135 1.74 0.84 -6.78
CA ILE A 135 2.36 2.15 -7.02
C ILE A 135 3.86 2.17 -6.69
N ILE A 136 4.45 1.03 -6.37
CA ILE A 136 5.84 0.94 -5.93
C ILE A 136 6.78 0.94 -7.13
N GLN A 137 7.90 1.63 -6.98
CA GLN A 137 9.00 1.62 -7.93
C GLN A 137 10.30 1.37 -7.20
N THR A 138 11.01 0.32 -7.56
CA THR A 138 12.36 0.07 -7.07
C THR A 138 13.41 0.54 -8.05
N VAL A 139 14.51 1.05 -7.51
CA VAL A 139 15.71 1.44 -8.28
C VAL A 139 16.93 0.85 -7.57
N LYS A 140 17.70 0.05 -8.28
CA LYS A 140 18.89 -0.60 -7.73
C LYS A 140 20.12 0.26 -7.98
N PHE A 141 20.67 0.84 -6.93
CA PHE A 141 21.90 1.65 -7.02
C PHE A 141 23.17 0.81 -6.96
N GLY A 142 23.14 -0.39 -6.37
CA GLY A 142 24.26 -1.31 -6.28
C GLY A 142 25.33 -0.95 -5.22
N TYR A 143 25.26 0.27 -4.62
CA TYR A 143 26.18 0.73 -3.60
C TYR A 143 25.51 1.75 -2.66
N ALA A 144 25.92 1.75 -1.39
CA ALA A 144 25.27 2.50 -0.33
C ALA A 144 25.31 4.02 -0.55
N GLU A 145 26.43 4.55 -1.02
CA GLU A 145 26.59 5.99 -1.24
C GLU A 145 25.61 6.51 -2.31
N GLY A 146 25.34 5.75 -3.37
CA GLY A 146 24.36 6.10 -4.39
C GLY A 146 22.95 6.19 -3.82
N LEU A 147 22.56 5.25 -2.96
CA LEU A 147 21.27 5.29 -2.28
C LEU A 147 21.15 6.51 -1.37
N ILE A 148 22.20 6.81 -0.59
CA ILE A 148 22.22 7.97 0.32
C ILE A 148 22.06 9.26 -0.50
N LYS A 149 22.84 9.44 -1.55
CA LYS A 149 22.77 10.62 -2.43
C LYS A 149 21.41 10.75 -3.12
N PHE A 150 20.81 9.65 -3.52
CA PHE A 150 19.47 9.64 -4.07
C PHE A 150 18.43 10.15 -3.05
N CYS A 151 18.42 9.61 -1.83
CA CYS A 151 17.51 10.06 -0.78
C CYS A 151 17.71 11.55 -0.43
N GLN A 152 18.95 12.00 -0.33
CA GLN A 152 19.29 13.41 -0.08
C GLN A 152 18.85 14.31 -1.23
N GLY A 153 19.02 13.87 -2.48
CA GLY A 153 18.57 14.58 -3.67
C GLY A 153 17.05 14.75 -3.72
N ILE A 154 16.31 13.68 -3.45
CA ILE A 154 14.84 13.74 -3.35
C ILE A 154 14.40 14.70 -2.23
N GLN A 155 15.02 14.59 -1.04
CA GLN A 155 14.68 15.46 0.09
C GLN A 155 14.93 16.92 -0.21
N SER A 156 16.08 17.26 -0.77
CA SER A 156 16.45 18.65 -1.09
C SER A 156 15.55 19.28 -2.16
N ALA A 157 14.95 18.47 -3.05
CA ALA A 157 14.01 18.90 -4.08
C ALA A 157 12.55 18.87 -3.62
N SER A 158 12.27 18.37 -2.41
CA SER A 158 10.90 18.28 -1.88
C SER A 158 10.35 19.64 -1.48
N ALA A 159 9.02 19.80 -1.58
CA ALA A 159 8.33 21.02 -1.16
C ALA A 159 8.30 21.22 0.37
N VAL A 160 8.51 20.13 1.13
CA VAL A 160 8.47 20.12 2.59
C VAL A 160 9.82 19.64 3.12
N ASP A 161 10.33 20.33 4.14
CA ASP A 161 11.57 19.98 4.84
C ASP A 161 12.81 19.82 3.94
N SER A 162 12.90 20.59 2.84
CA SER A 162 14.02 20.51 1.89
C SER A 162 15.40 20.79 2.50
N TYR A 163 15.45 21.42 3.66
CA TYR A 163 16.67 21.69 4.41
C TYR A 163 17.18 20.50 5.23
N VAL A 164 16.35 19.46 5.40
CA VAL A 164 16.73 18.26 6.15
C VAL A 164 17.64 17.37 5.29
N THR A 165 18.68 16.84 5.89
CA THR A 165 19.59 15.89 5.24
C THR A 165 19.34 14.49 5.79
N PRO A 166 18.67 13.59 5.04
CA PRO A 166 18.46 12.22 5.49
C PRO A 166 19.78 11.48 5.67
N MET A 167 19.89 10.76 6.77
CA MET A 167 21.03 9.93 7.10
C MET A 167 20.59 8.47 7.33
N PRO A 168 21.42 7.49 6.96
CA PRO A 168 21.11 6.10 7.25
C PRO A 168 20.94 5.88 8.77
N TRP A 169 19.92 5.11 9.13
CA TRP A 169 19.62 4.77 10.50
C TRP A 169 19.06 3.34 10.58
N ALA A 170 19.29 2.67 11.72
CA ALA A 170 18.70 1.36 11.95
C ALA A 170 17.17 1.45 11.93
N MET A 171 16.50 0.52 11.23
CA MET A 171 15.05 0.52 11.14
C MET A 171 14.44 0.05 12.47
N PRO A 172 13.61 0.86 13.14
CA PRO A 172 13.00 0.47 14.40
C PRO A 172 12.20 -0.84 14.25
N GLY A 173 12.41 -1.78 15.18
CA GLY A 173 11.74 -3.07 15.20
C GLY A 173 12.45 -4.18 14.40
N TYR A 174 13.51 -3.87 13.67
CA TYR A 174 14.38 -4.87 13.07
C TYR A 174 15.66 -4.98 13.90
N GLN A 175 16.04 -6.22 14.22
CA GLN A 175 17.34 -6.48 14.83
C GLN A 175 18.38 -6.63 13.72
N ASP A 176 19.57 -6.09 13.96
CA ASP A 176 20.74 -6.26 13.09
C ASP A 176 21.24 -7.71 13.12
#